data_b6a1d574f0c96d8bdf4ddb3c565ef9c0
#
_entry.id   b6a1d574f0c96d8bdf4ddb3c565ef9c0
#
_cell.length_a   1.000
_cell.length_b   1.000
_cell.length_c   1.000
_cell.angle_alpha   90.00
_cell.angle_beta   90.00
_cell.angle_gamma   90.00
#
_symmetry.space_group_name_H-M   'P 1'
#
loop_
_entity.id
_entity.type
_entity.pdbx_description
1 polymer ?
#
loop_
_entity_poly.entity_id
_entity_poly.type
_entity_poly.pdbx_seq_one_letter_code
_entity_poly.pdbx_strand_id
1 'polypeptide(L)'
;VYDGDWVNGVKEGLAKITYPDGSVYSGSVIRGAREGKGTLEMTEGLIFEGFWENGEINGLGKLTQPNGDVYKGELSNGKRNGNGIVEYANGDVYDGEFKEDQRAGQGTFLGSDGYKYFGEWAEGQIQGLGEVTYPDGSFYAGNFVNGLASGKGKIQYPDGSVYELSLIHI
;
A
#
# COMPACT_ATOMS: atom_id res chain seq x y z
N VAL A 1 6.43 -18.31 -23.52
CA VAL A 1 5.71 -18.27 -24.82
C VAL A 1 5.25 -16.85 -25.04
N TYR A 2 5.37 -16.37 -26.29
CA TYR A 2 4.87 -15.07 -26.73
C TYR A 2 3.72 -15.30 -27.72
N ASP A 3 2.58 -14.70 -27.45
CA ASP A 3 1.41 -14.66 -28.31
C ASP A 3 0.98 -13.20 -28.45
N GLY A 4 1.23 -12.58 -29.62
CA GLY A 4 0.98 -11.16 -29.79
C GLY A 4 1.51 -10.59 -31.10
N ASP A 5 1.42 -9.28 -31.20
CA ASP A 5 1.73 -8.53 -32.40
C ASP A 5 3.23 -8.46 -32.70
N TRP A 6 3.53 -8.37 -34.01
CA TRP A 6 4.89 -8.21 -34.54
C TRP A 6 4.89 -7.09 -35.59
N VAL A 7 5.81 -6.14 -35.42
CA VAL A 7 6.04 -5.07 -36.38
C VAL A 7 7.46 -5.17 -36.93
N ASN A 8 7.61 -5.37 -38.23
CA ASN A 8 8.90 -5.54 -38.92
C ASN A 8 9.83 -6.57 -38.22
N GLY A 9 9.27 -7.69 -37.76
CA GLY A 9 10.03 -8.74 -37.08
C GLY A 9 10.38 -8.47 -35.62
N VAL A 10 9.88 -7.37 -35.05
CA VAL A 10 10.05 -6.99 -33.64
C VAL A 10 8.73 -7.21 -32.91
N LYS A 11 8.80 -7.73 -31.66
CA LYS A 11 7.64 -7.87 -30.77
C LYS A 11 7.16 -6.48 -30.34
N GLU A 12 6.04 -6.04 -30.86
CA GLU A 12 5.52 -4.69 -30.65
C GLU A 12 4.01 -4.67 -30.81
N GLY A 13 3.28 -4.07 -29.87
CA GLY A 13 1.82 -4.01 -29.84
C GLY A 13 1.23 -4.69 -28.63
N LEU A 14 0.09 -5.35 -28.77
CA LEU A 14 -0.54 -6.10 -27.69
C LEU A 14 -0.04 -7.55 -27.68
N ALA A 15 0.22 -8.06 -26.48
CA ALA A 15 0.70 -9.43 -26.33
C ALA A 15 0.23 -10.08 -25.03
N LYS A 16 0.18 -11.42 -25.08
CA LYS A 16 0.17 -12.30 -23.93
C LYS A 16 1.50 -13.05 -23.85
N ILE A 17 2.21 -12.89 -22.74
CA ILE A 17 3.52 -13.53 -22.55
C ILE A 17 3.40 -14.48 -21.37
N THR A 18 3.64 -15.77 -21.60
CA THR A 18 3.79 -16.77 -20.54
C THR A 18 5.27 -17.00 -20.30
N TYR A 19 5.71 -16.73 -19.07
CA TYR A 19 7.09 -16.91 -18.65
C TYR A 19 7.40 -18.35 -18.21
N PRO A 20 8.69 -18.73 -18.10
CA PRO A 20 9.07 -20.09 -17.69
C PRO A 20 8.63 -20.47 -16.26
N ASP A 21 8.47 -19.48 -15.38
CA ASP A 21 7.96 -19.65 -14.02
C ASP A 21 6.44 -19.83 -13.95
N GLY A 22 5.76 -19.74 -15.09
CA GLY A 22 4.30 -19.85 -15.21
C GLY A 22 3.55 -18.53 -15.04
N SER A 23 4.21 -17.43 -14.72
CA SER A 23 3.57 -16.11 -14.69
C SER A 23 3.13 -15.65 -16.07
N VAL A 24 2.09 -14.84 -16.12
CA VAL A 24 1.46 -14.40 -17.37
C VAL A 24 1.34 -12.88 -17.41
N TYR A 25 1.92 -12.26 -18.42
CA TYR A 25 1.70 -10.85 -18.72
C TYR A 25 0.70 -10.72 -19.87
N SER A 26 -0.23 -9.78 -19.74
CA SER A 26 -1.18 -9.40 -20.79
C SER A 26 -1.19 -7.88 -20.90
N GLY A 27 -0.76 -7.33 -22.04
CA GLY A 27 -0.68 -5.89 -22.20
C GLY A 27 0.17 -5.44 -23.38
N SER A 28 0.54 -4.17 -23.36
CA SER A 28 1.37 -3.56 -24.39
C SER A 28 2.83 -3.96 -24.24
N VAL A 29 3.49 -4.16 -25.37
CA VAL A 29 4.93 -4.43 -25.47
C VAL A 29 5.58 -3.56 -26.52
N ILE A 30 6.81 -3.12 -26.27
CA ILE A 30 7.69 -2.45 -27.23
C ILE A 30 9.03 -3.17 -27.19
N ARG A 31 9.50 -3.63 -28.37
CA ARG A 31 10.75 -4.40 -28.52
C ARG A 31 10.85 -5.60 -27.58
N GLY A 32 9.68 -6.22 -27.28
CA GLY A 32 9.59 -7.38 -26.40
C GLY A 32 9.61 -7.07 -24.90
N ALA A 33 9.79 -5.81 -24.48
CA ALA A 33 9.65 -5.37 -23.11
C ALA A 33 8.19 -4.98 -22.82
N ARG A 34 7.75 -5.18 -21.56
CA ARG A 34 6.46 -4.67 -21.08
C ARG A 34 6.51 -3.14 -21.09
N GLU A 35 5.53 -2.52 -21.76
CA GLU A 35 5.46 -1.07 -21.92
C GLU A 35 4.01 -0.62 -21.98
N GLY A 36 3.67 0.54 -21.37
CA GLY A 36 2.30 1.02 -21.32
C GLY A 36 1.40 0.20 -20.39
N LYS A 37 0.12 0.10 -20.69
CA LYS A 37 -0.84 -0.61 -19.84
C LYS A 37 -0.69 -2.12 -19.94
N GLY A 38 -0.72 -2.79 -18.80
CA GLY A 38 -0.69 -4.25 -18.75
C GLY A 38 -0.95 -4.82 -17.36
N THR A 39 -1.22 -6.13 -17.37
CA THR A 39 -1.46 -6.94 -16.17
C THR A 39 -0.44 -8.06 -16.13
N LEU A 40 0.21 -8.26 -14.98
CA LEU A 40 1.05 -9.41 -14.69
C LEU A 40 0.40 -10.24 -13.59
N GLU A 41 0.09 -11.48 -13.91
CA GLU A 41 -0.40 -12.49 -12.97
C GLU A 41 0.75 -13.43 -12.64
N MET A 42 1.15 -13.47 -11.36
CA MET A 42 2.19 -14.37 -10.87
C MET A 42 1.58 -15.71 -10.43
N THR A 43 2.35 -16.77 -10.49
CA THR A 43 1.92 -18.13 -10.11
C THR A 43 1.44 -18.25 -8.68
N GLU A 44 1.95 -17.40 -7.79
CA GLU A 44 1.55 -17.33 -6.38
C GLU A 44 0.24 -16.57 -6.15
N GLY A 45 -0.40 -16.07 -7.24
CA GLY A 45 -1.67 -15.34 -7.18
C GLY A 45 -1.53 -13.83 -6.94
N LEU A 46 -0.31 -13.30 -6.97
CA LEU A 46 -0.08 -11.85 -6.96
C LEU A 46 -0.38 -11.28 -8.35
N ILE A 47 -1.19 -10.22 -8.41
CA ILE A 47 -1.59 -9.57 -9.66
C ILE A 47 -1.19 -8.10 -9.62
N PHE A 48 -0.43 -7.67 -10.63
CA PHE A 48 -0.09 -6.28 -10.89
C PHE A 48 -0.87 -5.75 -12.09
N GLU A 49 -1.60 -4.67 -11.92
CA GLU A 49 -2.32 -3.96 -12.98
C GLU A 49 -1.85 -2.50 -13.00
N GLY A 50 -1.36 -2.00 -14.11
CA GLY A 50 -0.93 -0.61 -14.19
C GLY A 50 -0.12 -0.28 -15.42
N PHE A 51 0.71 0.75 -15.28
CA PHE A 51 1.62 1.19 -16.32
C PHE A 51 3.00 0.57 -16.15
N TRP A 52 3.58 0.15 -17.26
CA TRP A 52 4.87 -0.48 -17.38
C TRP A 52 5.80 0.40 -18.19
N GLU A 53 7.02 0.51 -17.73
CA GLU A 53 8.10 1.22 -18.42
C GLU A 53 9.37 0.38 -18.33
N ASN A 54 9.96 0.05 -19.48
CA ASN A 54 11.16 -0.78 -19.57
C ASN A 54 11.07 -2.12 -18.80
N GLY A 55 9.89 -2.74 -18.79
CA GLY A 55 9.65 -4.02 -18.10
C GLY A 55 9.32 -3.92 -16.63
N GLU A 56 9.38 -2.74 -16.02
CA GLU A 56 9.06 -2.49 -14.61
C GLU A 56 7.71 -1.76 -14.49
N ILE A 57 6.97 -2.02 -13.40
CA ILE A 57 5.75 -1.29 -13.12
C ILE A 57 6.08 0.03 -12.40
N ASN A 58 5.68 1.14 -12.99
CA ASN A 58 5.92 2.49 -12.49
C ASN A 58 4.66 3.36 -12.61
N GLY A 59 4.54 4.35 -11.70
CA GLY A 59 3.39 5.24 -11.67
C GLY A 59 2.19 4.61 -10.95
N LEU A 60 0.98 5.01 -11.36
CA LEU A 60 -0.24 4.52 -10.72
C LEU A 60 -0.56 3.09 -11.12
N GLY A 61 -0.84 2.26 -10.14
CA GLY A 61 -1.20 0.87 -10.35
C GLY A 61 -2.03 0.28 -9.23
N LYS A 62 -2.45 -0.96 -9.47
CA LYS A 62 -3.18 -1.80 -8.52
C LYS A 62 -2.41 -3.09 -8.31
N LEU A 63 -2.27 -3.47 -7.06
CA LEU A 63 -1.65 -4.72 -6.64
C LEU A 63 -2.67 -5.51 -5.85
N THR A 64 -3.03 -6.70 -6.32
CA THR A 64 -3.92 -7.62 -5.60
C THR A 64 -3.09 -8.77 -5.06
N GLN A 65 -3.12 -8.98 -3.75
CA GLN A 65 -2.40 -10.05 -3.08
C GLN A 65 -3.24 -11.34 -2.99
N PRO A 66 -2.62 -12.51 -2.90
CA PRO A 66 -3.33 -13.79 -2.79
C PRO A 66 -4.25 -13.91 -1.57
N ASN A 67 -3.93 -13.18 -0.49
CA ASN A 67 -4.75 -13.12 0.73
C ASN A 67 -5.99 -12.23 0.60
N GLY A 68 -6.14 -11.52 -0.54
CA GLY A 68 -7.26 -10.61 -0.81
C GLY A 68 -6.99 -9.14 -0.50
N ASP A 69 -5.81 -8.79 0.00
CA ASP A 69 -5.43 -7.38 0.17
C ASP A 69 -5.27 -6.70 -1.20
N VAL A 70 -5.76 -5.47 -1.31
CA VAL A 70 -5.69 -4.69 -2.54
C VAL A 70 -5.03 -3.35 -2.27
N TYR A 71 -3.90 -3.09 -2.93
CA TYR A 71 -3.28 -1.77 -2.98
C TYR A 71 -3.67 -1.03 -4.25
N LYS A 72 -3.93 0.26 -4.15
CA LYS A 72 -4.13 1.20 -5.26
C LYS A 72 -3.31 2.45 -4.98
N GLY A 73 -2.34 2.77 -5.83
CA GLY A 73 -1.49 3.92 -5.60
C GLY A 73 -0.25 3.97 -6.46
N GLU A 74 0.70 4.75 -6.01
CA GLU A 74 1.97 4.95 -6.72
C GLU A 74 2.91 3.74 -6.51
N LEU A 75 3.51 3.30 -7.60
CA LEU A 75 4.50 2.24 -7.66
C LEU A 75 5.79 2.75 -8.29
N SER A 76 6.91 2.30 -7.79
CA SER A 76 8.22 2.54 -8.38
C SER A 76 9.02 1.25 -8.34
N ASN A 77 9.47 0.77 -9.50
CA ASN A 77 10.19 -0.50 -9.66
C ASN A 77 9.45 -1.67 -8.99
N GLY A 78 8.12 -1.71 -9.15
CA GLY A 78 7.27 -2.77 -8.59
C GLY A 78 7.00 -2.69 -7.09
N LYS A 79 7.50 -1.66 -6.39
CA LYS A 79 7.26 -1.43 -4.96
C LYS A 79 6.28 -0.28 -4.74
N ARG A 80 5.50 -0.35 -3.67
CA ARG A 80 4.68 0.79 -3.21
C ARG A 80 5.61 1.91 -2.76
N ASN A 81 5.46 3.07 -3.38
CA ASN A 81 6.31 4.22 -3.12
C ASN A 81 5.57 5.49 -3.51
N GLY A 82 5.34 6.41 -2.58
CA GLY A 82 4.43 7.55 -2.75
C GLY A 82 3.07 7.30 -2.10
N ASN A 83 2.01 7.93 -2.59
CA ASN A 83 0.69 7.83 -1.99
C ASN A 83 -0.08 6.59 -2.48
N GLY A 84 -0.82 5.99 -1.56
CA GLY A 84 -1.66 4.85 -1.91
C GLY A 84 -2.61 4.43 -0.82
N ILE A 85 -3.58 3.61 -1.22
CA ILE A 85 -4.60 3.04 -0.35
C ILE A 85 -4.43 1.52 -0.35
N VAL A 86 -4.44 0.92 0.82
CA VAL A 86 -4.58 -0.54 1.00
C VAL A 86 -5.95 -0.84 1.60
N GLU A 87 -6.71 -1.65 0.91
CA GLU A 87 -7.90 -2.31 1.43
C GLU A 87 -7.50 -3.73 1.85
N TYR A 88 -7.47 -4.00 3.14
CA TYR A 88 -7.11 -5.32 3.67
C TYR A 88 -8.29 -6.28 3.60
N ALA A 89 -8.02 -7.57 3.46
CA ALA A 89 -9.05 -8.61 3.36
C ALA A 89 -9.96 -8.70 4.61
N ASN A 90 -9.48 -8.24 5.77
CA ASN A 90 -10.25 -8.17 7.01
C ASN A 90 -11.17 -6.94 7.11
N GLY A 91 -11.15 -6.06 6.10
CA GLY A 91 -11.94 -4.83 6.04
C GLY A 91 -11.26 -3.58 6.61
N ASP A 92 -10.03 -3.70 7.10
CA ASP A 92 -9.23 -2.53 7.48
C ASP A 92 -8.80 -1.75 6.23
N VAL A 93 -8.54 -0.45 6.40
CA VAL A 93 -8.06 0.41 5.31
C VAL A 93 -6.88 1.25 5.80
N TYR A 94 -5.83 1.32 5.01
CA TYR A 94 -4.78 2.33 5.16
C TYR A 94 -4.79 3.27 3.96
N ASP A 95 -4.77 4.57 4.22
CA ASP A 95 -4.66 5.63 3.22
C ASP A 95 -3.51 6.56 3.62
N GLY A 96 -2.44 6.57 2.85
CA GLY A 96 -1.25 7.35 3.21
C GLY A 96 -0.03 7.07 2.35
N GLU A 97 1.11 7.52 2.87
CA GLU A 97 2.38 7.42 2.18
C GLU A 97 3.04 6.04 2.36
N PHE A 98 3.77 5.62 1.32
CA PHE A 98 4.61 4.42 1.29
C PHE A 98 6.03 4.78 0.88
N LYS A 99 6.98 4.04 1.42
CA LYS A 99 8.37 4.05 1.01
C LYS A 99 8.91 2.62 1.03
N GLU A 100 9.42 2.15 -0.13
CA GLU A 100 9.99 0.79 -0.26
C GLU A 100 9.07 -0.30 0.33
N ASP A 101 7.78 -0.32 -0.08
CA ASP A 101 6.72 -1.22 0.38
C ASP A 101 6.24 -1.04 1.83
N GLN A 102 6.78 -0.12 2.58
CA GLN A 102 6.41 0.13 3.97
C GLN A 102 5.58 1.41 4.10
N ARG A 103 4.61 1.42 5.04
CA ARG A 103 3.90 2.63 5.43
C ARG A 103 4.90 3.63 6.00
N ALA A 104 4.82 4.88 5.57
CA ALA A 104 5.76 5.95 5.93
C ALA A 104 5.03 7.30 5.94
N GLY A 105 5.70 8.37 6.37
CA GLY A 105 5.16 9.73 6.33
C GLY A 105 3.82 9.86 7.04
N GLN A 106 2.88 10.55 6.43
CA GLN A 106 1.53 10.73 6.97
C GLN A 106 0.57 9.66 6.45
N GLY A 107 -0.30 9.17 7.34
CA GLY A 107 -1.31 8.21 6.92
C GLY A 107 -2.43 8.03 7.92
N THR A 108 -3.57 7.58 7.39
CA THR A 108 -4.76 7.21 8.15
C THR A 108 -4.94 5.70 8.11
N PHE A 109 -5.15 5.08 9.25
CA PHE A 109 -5.58 3.69 9.36
C PHE A 109 -6.99 3.63 9.94
N LEU A 110 -7.86 2.88 9.28
CA LEU A 110 -9.23 2.62 9.71
C LEU A 110 -9.39 1.13 9.94
N GLY A 111 -9.56 0.74 11.18
CA GLY A 111 -9.88 -0.63 11.55
C GLY A 111 -11.36 -0.94 11.29
N SER A 112 -11.65 -2.14 10.87
CA SER A 112 -13.02 -2.66 10.68
C SER A 112 -13.82 -2.72 11.99
N ASP A 113 -13.13 -2.68 13.13
CA ASP A 113 -13.69 -2.60 14.49
C ASP A 113 -14.05 -1.18 14.94
N GLY A 114 -13.73 -0.15 14.13
CA GLY A 114 -13.93 1.26 14.46
C GLY A 114 -12.70 1.97 15.03
N TYR A 115 -11.57 1.27 15.18
CA TYR A 115 -10.29 1.92 15.50
C TYR A 115 -9.89 2.86 14.36
N LYS A 116 -9.46 4.07 14.71
CA LYS A 116 -8.95 5.04 13.72
C LYS A 116 -7.66 5.67 14.23
N TYR A 117 -6.62 5.63 13.41
CA TYR A 117 -5.38 6.37 13.63
C TYR A 117 -5.16 7.36 12.49
N PHE A 118 -4.71 8.56 12.82
CA PHE A 118 -4.18 9.55 11.87
C PHE A 118 -2.87 10.09 12.43
N GLY A 119 -1.80 10.06 11.64
CA GLY A 119 -0.50 10.59 12.07
C GLY A 119 0.69 10.02 11.32
N GLU A 120 1.84 10.09 11.97
CA GLU A 120 3.12 9.73 11.39
C GLU A 120 3.38 8.22 11.41
N TRP A 121 4.03 7.74 10.36
CA TRP A 121 4.43 6.35 10.15
C TRP A 121 5.91 6.28 9.77
N ALA A 122 6.62 5.33 10.30
CA ALA A 122 7.98 5.00 9.90
C ALA A 122 8.17 3.49 9.91
N GLU A 123 8.81 2.95 8.85
CA GLU A 123 9.12 1.52 8.74
C GLU A 123 7.91 0.60 9.00
N GLY A 124 6.72 1.01 8.49
CA GLY A 124 5.47 0.26 8.64
C GLY A 124 4.77 0.42 9.98
N GLN A 125 5.33 1.15 10.94
CA GLN A 125 4.79 1.32 12.30
C GLN A 125 4.34 2.76 12.56
N ILE A 126 3.37 2.92 13.46
CA ILE A 126 2.97 4.22 14.01
C ILE A 126 4.16 4.79 14.80
N GLN A 127 4.56 6.00 14.46
CA GLN A 127 5.71 6.69 15.03
C GLN A 127 5.47 8.20 15.04
N GLY A 128 6.05 8.95 16.02
CA GLY A 128 5.91 10.40 16.07
C GLY A 128 4.54 10.87 16.55
N LEU A 129 4.07 12.00 16.02
CA LEU A 129 2.79 12.59 16.44
C LEU A 129 1.61 11.95 15.74
N GLY A 130 0.54 11.72 16.50
CA GLY A 130 -0.68 11.15 15.95
C GLY A 130 -1.88 11.23 16.87
N GLU A 131 -3.01 10.87 16.31
CA GLU A 131 -4.33 10.87 16.92
C GLU A 131 -4.97 9.50 16.77
N VAL A 132 -5.54 8.98 17.83
CA VAL A 132 -6.29 7.72 17.84
C VAL A 132 -7.70 7.96 18.33
N THR A 133 -8.67 7.43 17.61
CA THR A 133 -10.01 7.20 18.11
C THR A 133 -10.20 5.70 18.33
N TYR A 134 -10.53 5.32 19.54
CA TYR A 134 -10.78 3.93 19.90
C TYR A 134 -12.23 3.52 19.63
N PRO A 135 -12.53 2.20 19.52
CA PRO A 135 -13.89 1.71 19.28
C PRO A 135 -14.91 2.12 20.36
N ASP A 136 -14.47 2.35 21.59
CA ASP A 136 -15.30 2.83 22.70
C ASP A 136 -15.62 4.34 22.63
N GLY A 137 -15.06 5.04 21.61
CA GLY A 137 -15.20 6.48 21.42
C GLY A 137 -14.21 7.33 22.21
N SER A 138 -13.29 6.74 22.94
CA SER A 138 -12.19 7.49 23.53
C SER A 138 -11.22 7.98 22.48
N PHE A 139 -10.58 9.11 22.74
CA PHE A 139 -9.67 9.77 21.80
C PHE A 139 -8.34 10.04 22.48
N TYR A 140 -7.24 9.74 21.82
CA TYR A 140 -5.90 10.09 22.27
C TYR A 140 -5.18 10.92 21.21
N ALA A 141 -4.52 12.00 21.62
CA ALA A 141 -3.61 12.77 20.79
C ALA A 141 -2.26 12.90 21.52
N GLY A 142 -1.20 12.55 20.85
CA GLY A 142 0.14 12.58 21.47
C GLY A 142 1.21 11.91 20.64
N ASN A 143 2.31 11.59 21.32
CA ASN A 143 3.46 10.98 20.69
C ASN A 143 3.38 9.45 20.74
N PHE A 144 3.92 8.81 19.70
CA PHE A 144 4.01 7.36 19.56
C PHE A 144 5.45 6.93 19.29
N VAL A 145 5.83 5.81 19.87
CA VAL A 145 7.09 5.13 19.58
C VAL A 145 6.81 3.64 19.43
N ASN A 146 7.18 3.09 18.27
CA ASN A 146 6.95 1.69 17.92
C ASN A 146 5.49 1.24 18.12
N GLY A 147 4.55 2.07 17.69
CA GLY A 147 3.11 1.78 17.78
C GLY A 147 2.48 2.00 19.16
N LEU A 148 3.24 2.40 20.16
CA LEU A 148 2.78 2.62 21.52
C LEU A 148 2.76 4.12 21.86
N ALA A 149 1.68 4.56 22.52
CA ALA A 149 1.61 5.93 23.06
C ALA A 149 2.78 6.18 24.03
N SER A 150 3.46 7.31 23.89
CA SER A 150 4.69 7.62 24.62
C SER A 150 4.83 9.12 24.87
N GLY A 151 5.54 9.48 25.94
CA GLY A 151 5.79 10.87 26.27
C GLY A 151 4.53 11.64 26.63
N LYS A 152 4.42 12.87 26.15
CA LYS A 152 3.26 13.72 26.46
C LYS A 152 2.11 13.40 25.49
N GLY A 153 0.91 13.30 26.06
CA GLY A 153 -0.31 13.10 25.30
C GLY A 153 -1.54 13.51 26.10
N LYS A 154 -2.66 13.57 25.41
CA LYS A 154 -3.96 13.90 25.97
C LYS A 154 -4.96 12.83 25.60
N ILE A 155 -5.66 12.31 26.60
CA ILE A 155 -6.76 11.37 26.39
C ILE A 155 -8.08 12.04 26.76
N GLN A 156 -9.11 11.83 25.96
CA GLN A 156 -10.47 12.22 26.23
C GLN A 156 -11.36 10.99 26.18
N TYR A 157 -12.19 10.81 27.21
CA TYR A 157 -13.15 9.72 27.31
C TYR A 157 -14.54 10.13 26.78
N PRO A 158 -15.42 9.16 26.45
CA PRO A 158 -16.78 9.44 25.98
C PRO A 158 -17.66 10.25 26.94
N ASP A 159 -17.38 10.18 28.25
CA ASP A 159 -18.08 10.97 29.27
C ASP A 159 -17.63 12.44 29.31
N GLY A 160 -16.67 12.83 28.43
CA GLY A 160 -16.12 14.17 28.33
C GLY A 160 -14.94 14.43 29.27
N SER A 161 -14.56 13.49 30.12
CA SER A 161 -13.37 13.65 30.97
C SER A 161 -12.08 13.67 30.13
N VAL A 162 -11.14 14.50 30.55
CA VAL A 162 -9.89 14.74 29.84
C VAL A 162 -8.72 14.63 30.79
N TYR A 163 -7.67 13.90 30.36
CA TYR A 163 -6.45 13.74 31.13
C TYR A 163 -5.22 14.05 30.27
N GLU A 164 -4.31 14.83 30.84
CA GLU A 164 -2.97 14.99 30.27
C GLU A 164 -2.05 13.92 30.86
N LEU A 165 -1.38 13.22 29.96
CA LEU A 165 -0.54 12.08 30.31
C LEU A 165 0.93 12.41 30.03
N SER A 166 1.80 11.95 30.92
CA SER A 166 3.23 11.87 30.66
C SER A 166 3.62 10.40 30.76
N LEU A 167 3.54 9.72 29.61
CA LEU A 167 3.78 8.28 29.52
C LEU A 167 5.29 8.01 29.49
N ILE A 168 5.76 7.20 30.43
CA ILE A 168 7.11 6.65 30.38
C ILE A 168 7.02 5.31 29.65
N HIS A 169 7.91 5.10 28.70
CA HIS A 169 8.09 3.77 28.10
C HIS A 169 8.39 2.73 29.17
N ILE A 170 7.52 1.77 29.25
CA ILE A 170 7.80 0.56 30.02
C ILE A 170 8.13 -0.55 29.02
#